data_f01c02e5ebb0d8f692193c1820be373c
#
_entry.id   f01c02e5ebb0d8f692193c1820be373c
#
_cell.length_a   1.000
_cell.length_b   1.000
_cell.length_c   1.000
_cell.angle_alpha   90.00
_cell.angle_beta   90.00
_cell.angle_gamma   90.00
#
_symmetry.space_group_name_H-M   'P 1'
#
loop_
_entity.id
_entity.type
_entity.pdbx_description
1 polymer ?
#
loop_
_entity_poly.entity_id
_entity_poly.type
_entity_poly.pdbx_seq_one_letter_code
_entity_poly.pdbx_strand_id
1 'polypeptide(L)'
;MAERYQNYVNGAWTGASSGSVSTSTIPADLSDVIGEFQASTSGDVNAAISAAHDVKESWRRTSSLARGGYLLKAASYLEANTEEFAQALTRECGKAILEARGEIGRAVALLQY
;
A
#
# COMPACT_ATOMS: atom_id res chain seq x y z
N MET A 1 -15.19 -4.44 -15.88
CA MET A 1 -15.33 -4.74 -14.44
C MET A 1 -14.22 -3.98 -13.72
N ALA A 2 -14.51 -3.41 -12.54
CA ALA A 2 -13.49 -2.77 -11.72
C ALA A 2 -12.45 -3.81 -11.27
N GLU A 3 -11.20 -3.38 -11.17
CA GLU A 3 -10.12 -4.22 -10.66
C GLU A 3 -10.32 -4.48 -9.16
N ARG A 4 -10.11 -5.73 -8.73
CA ARG A 4 -10.25 -6.11 -7.32
C ARG A 4 -8.88 -6.32 -6.69
N TYR A 5 -8.60 -5.51 -5.68
CA TYR A 5 -7.35 -5.56 -4.93
C TYR A 5 -7.50 -6.44 -3.68
N GLN A 6 -6.48 -7.23 -3.41
CA GLN A 6 -6.40 -8.12 -2.25
C GLN A 6 -5.53 -7.52 -1.14
N ASN A 7 -5.69 -8.00 0.08
CA ASN A 7 -4.77 -7.73 1.19
C ASN A 7 -3.51 -8.60 1.05
N TYR A 8 -2.36 -8.06 1.41
CA TYR A 8 -1.14 -8.84 1.51
C TYR A 8 -0.85 -9.15 2.98
N VAL A 9 -1.04 -10.41 3.37
CA VAL A 9 -0.89 -10.86 4.75
C VAL A 9 -0.06 -12.13 4.80
N ASN A 10 0.93 -12.18 5.68
CA ASN A 10 1.80 -13.34 5.89
C ASN A 10 2.44 -13.87 4.61
N GLY A 11 2.89 -12.98 3.73
CA GLY A 11 3.55 -13.35 2.48
C GLY A 11 2.62 -13.77 1.34
N ALA A 12 1.29 -13.65 1.49
CA ALA A 12 0.31 -14.05 0.49
C ALA A 12 -0.76 -12.97 0.27
N TRP A 13 -1.26 -12.89 -0.98
CA TRP A 13 -2.43 -12.11 -1.32
C TRP A 13 -3.69 -12.87 -0.90
N THR A 14 -4.58 -12.20 -0.16
CA THR A 14 -5.80 -12.82 0.40
C THR A 14 -6.99 -11.87 0.33
N GLY A 15 -8.18 -12.44 0.13
CA GLY A 15 -9.44 -11.72 0.23
C GLY A 15 -9.93 -11.59 1.67
N ALA A 16 -10.92 -10.73 1.90
CA ALA A 16 -11.64 -10.68 3.17
C ALA A 16 -12.41 -11.98 3.41
N SER A 17 -12.44 -12.47 4.65
CA SER A 17 -13.14 -13.70 5.03
C SER A 17 -14.65 -13.62 4.76
N SER A 18 -15.23 -12.43 4.79
CA SER A 18 -16.63 -12.16 4.43
C SER A 18 -16.92 -12.23 2.92
N GLY A 19 -15.89 -12.17 2.07
CA GLY A 19 -16.01 -11.98 0.63
C GLY A 19 -16.51 -10.60 0.19
N SER A 20 -16.73 -9.68 1.15
CA SER A 20 -17.21 -8.33 0.88
C SER A 20 -16.11 -7.41 0.41
N VAL A 21 -16.46 -6.44 -0.42
CA VAL A 21 -15.57 -5.39 -0.92
C VAL A 21 -16.18 -4.00 -0.71
N SER A 22 -15.30 -3.00 -0.66
CA SER A 22 -15.63 -1.58 -0.69
C SER A 22 -15.15 -0.99 -2.01
N THR A 23 -16.01 -0.26 -2.69
CA THR A 23 -15.66 0.41 -3.94
C THR A 23 -15.08 1.79 -3.66
N SER A 24 -13.93 2.10 -4.26
CA SER A 24 -13.34 3.44 -4.23
C SER A 24 -13.57 4.13 -5.58
N THR A 25 -13.94 5.40 -5.54
CA THR A 25 -14.22 6.23 -6.71
C THR A 25 -13.39 7.51 -6.68
N ILE A 26 -13.17 8.11 -7.83
CA ILE A 26 -12.49 9.42 -7.93
C ILE A 26 -13.37 10.49 -7.28
N PRO A 27 -12.85 11.33 -6.36
CA PRO A 27 -13.66 12.36 -5.70
C PRO A 27 -14.27 13.39 -6.65
N ALA A 28 -13.63 13.64 -7.79
CA ALA A 28 -14.11 14.60 -8.81
C ALA A 28 -15.19 14.01 -9.73
N ASP A 29 -15.24 12.68 -9.86
CA ASP A 29 -16.22 11.95 -10.67
C ASP A 29 -16.55 10.60 -10.03
N LEU A 30 -17.64 10.55 -9.29
CA LEU A 30 -18.08 9.35 -8.59
C LEU A 30 -18.48 8.19 -9.51
N SER A 31 -18.62 8.43 -10.82
CA SER A 31 -18.85 7.37 -11.82
C SER A 31 -17.55 6.68 -12.25
N ASP A 32 -16.39 7.31 -12.02
CA ASP A 32 -15.07 6.72 -12.31
C ASP A 32 -14.60 5.89 -11.10
N VAL A 33 -14.64 4.57 -11.26
CA VAL A 33 -14.26 3.60 -10.23
C VAL A 33 -12.76 3.36 -10.28
N ILE A 34 -12.06 3.60 -9.16
CA ILE A 34 -10.63 3.28 -9.00
C ILE A 34 -10.45 1.77 -8.87
N GLY A 35 -11.27 1.13 -8.02
CA GLY A 35 -11.21 -0.31 -7.79
C GLY A 35 -12.09 -0.77 -6.64
N GLU A 36 -12.12 -2.09 -6.44
CA GLU A 36 -12.76 -2.75 -5.31
C GLU A 36 -11.68 -3.23 -4.32
N PHE A 37 -11.82 -2.86 -3.05
CA PHE A 37 -10.88 -3.19 -1.98
C PHE A 37 -11.57 -4.10 -0.96
N GLN A 38 -10.80 -4.95 -0.27
CA GLN A 38 -11.34 -5.90 0.69
C GLN A 38 -11.98 -5.19 1.89
N ALA A 39 -13.26 -5.44 2.15
CA ALA A 39 -13.93 -5.00 3.38
C ALA A 39 -13.63 -6.01 4.49
N SER A 40 -12.43 -5.91 5.07
CA SER A 40 -11.91 -6.86 6.05
C SER A 40 -12.71 -6.84 7.35
N THR A 41 -12.93 -8.01 7.92
CA THR A 41 -13.55 -8.18 9.24
C THR A 41 -12.53 -7.95 10.36
N SER A 42 -13.00 -7.80 11.59
CA SER A 42 -12.13 -7.78 12.76
C SER A 42 -11.28 -9.07 12.89
N GLY A 43 -11.82 -10.21 12.45
CA GLY A 43 -11.08 -11.47 12.39
C GLY A 43 -9.89 -11.40 11.42
N ASP A 44 -10.08 -10.85 10.23
CA ASP A 44 -9.02 -10.66 9.23
C ASP A 44 -7.92 -9.72 9.77
N VAL A 45 -8.32 -8.62 10.41
CA VAL A 45 -7.38 -7.67 11.04
C VAL A 45 -6.57 -8.35 12.14
N ASN A 46 -7.23 -9.10 13.03
CA ASN A 46 -6.55 -9.83 14.10
C ASN A 46 -5.57 -10.88 13.55
N ALA A 47 -5.93 -11.59 12.48
CA ALA A 47 -5.03 -12.53 11.82
C ALA A 47 -3.79 -11.83 11.24
N ALA A 48 -3.95 -10.66 10.62
CA ALA A 48 -2.83 -9.87 10.11
C ALA A 48 -1.90 -9.38 11.23
N ILE A 49 -2.46 -8.90 12.34
CA ILE A 49 -1.69 -8.47 13.52
C ILE A 49 -0.93 -9.66 14.12
N SER A 50 -1.58 -10.82 14.25
CA SER A 50 -0.92 -12.02 14.77
C SER A 50 0.24 -12.46 13.88
N ALA A 51 0.07 -12.47 12.56
CA ALA A 51 1.12 -12.80 11.61
C ALA A 51 2.33 -11.84 11.73
N ALA A 52 2.08 -10.54 11.91
CA ALA A 52 3.15 -9.57 12.15
C ALA A 52 3.86 -9.79 13.50
N HIS A 53 3.09 -10.15 14.55
CA HIS A 53 3.65 -10.46 15.86
C HIS A 53 4.54 -11.70 15.83
N ASP A 54 4.15 -12.75 15.10
CA ASP A 54 4.90 -14.00 15.01
C ASP A 54 6.29 -13.84 14.42
N VAL A 55 6.48 -12.89 13.50
CA VAL A 55 7.78 -12.61 12.88
C VAL A 55 8.61 -11.56 13.64
N LYS A 56 8.06 -10.95 14.68
CA LYS A 56 8.70 -9.85 15.43
C LYS A 56 10.12 -10.20 15.90
N GLU A 57 10.32 -11.38 16.50
CA GLU A 57 11.63 -11.76 17.04
C GLU A 57 12.66 -12.04 15.94
N SER A 58 12.27 -12.68 14.85
CA SER A 58 13.18 -12.89 13.71
C SER A 58 13.56 -11.58 13.05
N TRP A 59 12.59 -10.68 12.88
CA TRP A 59 12.82 -9.35 12.34
C TRP A 59 13.72 -8.50 13.25
N ARG A 60 13.52 -8.56 14.55
CA ARG A 60 14.38 -7.88 15.55
C ARG A 60 15.85 -8.31 15.46
N ARG A 61 16.10 -9.59 15.18
CA ARG A 61 17.46 -10.15 15.02
C ARG A 61 18.08 -9.85 13.66
N THR A 62 17.29 -9.45 12.67
CA THR A 62 17.80 -9.00 11.38
C THR A 62 18.60 -7.71 11.59
N SER A 63 19.82 -7.65 11.03
CA SER A 63 20.69 -6.49 11.20
C SER A 63 20.04 -5.21 10.68
N SER A 64 20.38 -4.07 11.29
CA SER A 64 19.89 -2.76 10.82
C SER A 64 20.25 -2.49 9.36
N LEU A 65 21.45 -2.91 8.94
CA LEU A 65 21.90 -2.80 7.55
C LEU A 65 20.98 -3.59 6.59
N ALA A 66 20.65 -4.83 6.93
CA ALA A 66 19.74 -5.65 6.11
C ALA A 66 18.33 -5.07 6.07
N ARG A 67 17.81 -4.59 7.21
CA ARG A 67 16.49 -3.93 7.27
C ARG A 67 16.45 -2.65 6.46
N GLY A 68 17.50 -1.81 6.56
CA GLY A 68 17.65 -0.61 5.75
C GLY A 68 17.70 -0.93 4.25
N GLY A 69 18.33 -2.04 3.87
CA GLY A 69 18.40 -2.49 2.48
C GLY A 69 17.01 -2.72 1.84
N TYR A 70 16.01 -3.17 2.62
CA TYR A 70 14.62 -3.28 2.12
C TYR A 70 14.00 -1.91 1.87
N LEU A 71 14.25 -0.94 2.75
CA LEU A 71 13.73 0.43 2.58
C LEU A 71 14.37 1.13 1.36
N LEU A 72 15.66 0.95 1.15
CA LEU A 72 16.36 1.47 -0.03
C LEU A 72 15.84 0.86 -1.33
N LYS A 73 15.51 -0.45 -1.35
CA LYS A 73 14.86 -1.08 -2.50
C LYS A 73 13.47 -0.50 -2.77
N ALA A 74 12.68 -0.26 -1.71
CA ALA A 74 11.38 0.37 -1.85
C ALA A 74 11.50 1.81 -2.38
N ALA A 75 12.47 2.59 -1.88
CA ALA A 75 12.76 3.92 -2.38
C ALA A 75 13.09 3.92 -3.88
N SER A 76 14.01 3.04 -4.31
CA SER A 76 14.39 2.91 -5.72
C SER A 76 13.22 2.51 -6.61
N TYR A 77 12.32 1.64 -6.12
CA TYR A 77 11.11 1.26 -6.87
C TYR A 77 10.14 2.42 -7.01
N LEU A 78 9.88 3.17 -5.92
CA LEU A 78 9.03 4.37 -5.96
C LEU A 78 9.58 5.43 -6.91
N GLU A 79 10.90 5.67 -6.85
CA GLU A 79 11.58 6.65 -7.71
C GLU A 79 11.45 6.28 -9.20
N ALA A 80 11.69 5.01 -9.54
CA ALA A 80 11.57 4.51 -10.90
C ALA A 80 10.14 4.55 -11.46
N ASN A 81 9.12 4.53 -10.60
CA ASN A 81 7.70 4.51 -10.96
C ASN A 81 6.96 5.75 -10.47
N THR A 82 7.65 6.88 -10.28
CA THR A 82 7.09 8.12 -9.71
C THR A 82 5.79 8.56 -10.38
N GLU A 83 5.73 8.51 -11.70
CA GLU A 83 4.55 8.98 -12.43
C GLU A 83 3.32 8.10 -12.20
N GLU A 84 3.48 6.78 -12.18
CA GLU A 84 2.41 5.83 -11.90
C GLU A 84 1.82 6.07 -10.51
N PHE A 85 2.67 6.19 -9.49
CA PHE A 85 2.24 6.46 -8.11
C PHE A 85 1.61 7.84 -7.96
N ALA A 86 2.14 8.87 -8.63
CA ALA A 86 1.57 10.20 -8.58
C ALA A 86 0.17 10.26 -9.22
N GLN A 87 -0.03 9.57 -10.34
CA GLN A 87 -1.34 9.44 -10.97
C GLN A 87 -2.34 8.69 -10.09
N ALA A 88 -1.92 7.58 -9.47
CA ALA A 88 -2.75 6.84 -8.53
C ALA A 88 -3.18 7.73 -7.35
N LEU A 89 -2.25 8.48 -6.77
CA LEU A 89 -2.50 9.39 -5.66
C LEU A 89 -3.45 10.54 -6.07
N THR A 90 -3.24 11.11 -7.25
CA THR A 90 -4.16 12.14 -7.81
C THR A 90 -5.57 11.59 -7.99
N ARG A 91 -5.71 10.39 -8.53
CA ARG A 91 -7.01 9.76 -8.74
C ARG A 91 -7.72 9.47 -7.43
N GLU A 92 -7.01 8.96 -6.43
CA GLU A 92 -7.60 8.57 -5.15
C GLU A 92 -7.98 9.77 -4.28
N CYS A 93 -7.11 10.78 -4.19
CA CYS A 93 -7.28 11.91 -3.27
C CYS A 93 -7.85 13.17 -3.92
N GLY A 94 -7.89 13.24 -5.26
CA GLY A 94 -8.32 14.43 -5.99
C GLY A 94 -7.33 15.60 -5.96
N LYS A 95 -6.08 15.38 -5.54
CA LYS A 95 -5.07 16.43 -5.48
C LYS A 95 -4.43 16.71 -6.84
N ALA A 96 -3.81 17.89 -6.99
CA ALA A 96 -3.09 18.26 -8.21
C ALA A 96 -1.89 17.33 -8.44
N ILE A 97 -1.66 16.93 -9.69
CA ILE A 97 -0.57 16.01 -10.06
C ILE A 97 0.82 16.51 -9.66
N LEU A 98 1.05 17.82 -9.67
CA LEU A 98 2.32 18.41 -9.23
C LEU A 98 2.56 18.19 -7.73
N GLU A 99 1.52 18.30 -6.91
CA GLU A 99 1.59 17.99 -5.47
C GLU A 99 1.83 16.50 -5.25
N ALA A 100 1.12 15.64 -5.97
CA ALA A 100 1.30 14.20 -5.90
C ALA A 100 2.73 13.78 -6.23
N ARG A 101 3.34 14.32 -7.29
CA ARG A 101 4.75 14.09 -7.63
C ARG A 101 5.69 14.52 -6.50
N GLY A 102 5.43 15.68 -5.89
CA GLY A 102 6.19 16.17 -4.74
C GLY A 102 6.09 15.25 -3.53
N GLU A 103 4.93 14.64 -3.28
CA GLU A 103 4.73 13.68 -2.19
C GLU A 103 5.48 12.36 -2.43
N ILE A 104 5.47 11.85 -3.67
CA ILE A 104 6.27 10.66 -4.00
C ILE A 104 7.76 10.93 -3.79
N GLY A 105 8.27 12.09 -4.25
CA GLY A 105 9.65 12.49 -3.99
C GLY A 105 10.00 12.59 -2.49
N ARG A 106 9.08 13.09 -1.67
CA ARG A 106 9.24 13.12 -0.22
C ARG A 106 9.24 11.72 0.39
N ALA A 107 8.36 10.82 -0.08
CA ALA A 107 8.33 9.43 0.38
C ALA A 107 9.65 8.71 0.07
N VAL A 108 10.22 8.91 -1.12
CA VAL A 108 11.54 8.39 -1.50
C VAL A 108 12.62 8.90 -0.53
N ALA A 109 12.67 10.22 -0.28
CA ALA A 109 13.65 10.80 0.63
C ALA A 109 13.54 10.26 2.07
N LEU A 110 12.31 10.04 2.57
CA LEU A 110 12.09 9.46 3.89
C LEU A 110 12.52 7.99 3.99
N LEU A 111 12.34 7.21 2.93
CA LEU A 111 12.80 5.81 2.89
C LEU A 111 14.32 5.69 2.81
N GLN A 112 15.00 6.71 2.27
CA GLN A 112 16.46 6.79 2.17
C GLN A 112 17.12 7.32 3.45
N TYR A 113 16.39 8.06 4.30
CA TYR A 113 16.88 8.62 5.56
C TYR A 113 17.02 7.56 6.65
#